data_b226056d4ab995ff00c15d70f0589611
#
_entry.id   b226056d4ab995ff00c15d70f0589611
#
_cell.length_a   1.000
_cell.length_b   1.000
_cell.length_c   1.000
_cell.angle_alpha   90.00
_cell.angle_beta   90.00
_cell.angle_gamma   90.00
#
_symmetry.space_group_name_H-M   'P 1'
#
loop_
_entity.id
_entity.type
_entity.pdbx_description
1 polymer ?
#
loop_
_entity_poly.entity_id
_entity_poly.type
_entity_poly.pdbx_seq_one_letter_code
_entity_poly.pdbx_strand_id
1 'polypeptide(L)'
;MRHLLNTLYILTPNAYLVKDGENIVVRIDDEETLRVPIHNLESILCFSYLGASPGAMSLCVHNGVKLSFLSPTGKYIGSLEGPIKGNVLLRREQYRLADDDVLSSHLASIFIAGKIANHRSVLARFCRDHHPPHNVESEIEEARALLRQQQHKLSEQTSRLGVMGVEGYAANIYFGLFQHLILNNEFTFSGRSKHPPKDEVNALLSFFYTLLTHDVRAALETVGLDAYVGFLHVDRPGRPGLALDLMEEMRAYLVDRFVLSIINKRQVERSDFIPQGEKGFLLKEDARKRLIALWQKRKKDEITHPFLKEKMPLGLLPYIQALLLARHLRGDLDEYPVFLMV
;
A
#
# COMPACT_ATOMS: atom_id res chain seq x y z
N MET A 1 6.29 21.80 9.89
CA MET A 1 5.80 20.42 10.11
C MET A 1 4.72 20.16 9.06
N ARG A 2 4.91 19.20 8.15
CA ARG A 2 3.85 18.81 7.21
C ARG A 2 2.77 18.06 7.98
N HIS A 3 1.52 18.46 7.87
CA HIS A 3 0.38 17.69 8.37
C HIS A 3 0.06 16.55 7.40
N LEU A 4 0.82 15.49 7.50
CA LEU A 4 0.79 14.33 6.61
C LEU A 4 -0.30 13.40 7.11
N LEU A 5 -1.51 13.44 6.60
CA LEU A 5 -2.53 12.37 6.72
C LEU A 5 -3.93 12.79 6.26
N ASN A 6 -4.05 13.91 5.58
CA ASN A 6 -5.36 14.41 5.17
C ASN A 6 -5.64 14.03 3.71
N THR A 7 -5.95 12.76 3.48
CA THR A 7 -6.49 12.31 2.19
C THR A 7 -8.01 12.44 2.20
N LEU A 8 -8.54 13.18 1.23
CA LEU A 8 -9.98 13.29 1.01
C LEU A 8 -10.43 12.18 0.04
N TYR A 9 -11.36 11.33 0.48
CA TYR A 9 -11.94 10.27 -0.33
C TYR A 9 -13.33 10.66 -0.80
N ILE A 10 -13.50 10.81 -2.11
CA ILE A 10 -14.79 11.10 -2.75
C ILE A 10 -15.37 9.79 -3.26
N LEU A 11 -16.32 9.22 -2.52
CA LEU A 11 -16.90 7.90 -2.79
C LEU A 11 -18.28 7.94 -3.42
N THR A 12 -18.94 9.10 -3.36
CA THR A 12 -20.29 9.29 -3.91
C THR A 12 -20.23 9.41 -5.43
N PRO A 13 -20.99 8.60 -6.19
CA PRO A 13 -20.89 8.54 -7.66
C PRO A 13 -21.11 9.88 -8.38
N ASN A 14 -22.03 10.71 -7.90
CA ASN A 14 -22.40 11.99 -8.51
C ASN A 14 -21.64 13.19 -7.91
N ALA A 15 -20.55 12.94 -7.17
CA ALA A 15 -19.77 14.01 -6.60
C ALA A 15 -18.90 14.70 -7.65
N TYR A 16 -18.91 16.04 -7.64
CA TYR A 16 -18.08 16.89 -8.48
C TYR A 16 -17.28 17.87 -7.62
N LEU A 17 -16.00 18.06 -7.96
CA LEU A 17 -15.11 18.93 -7.20
C LEU A 17 -15.03 20.32 -7.83
N VAL A 18 -15.25 21.36 -7.05
CA VAL A 18 -15.09 22.75 -7.49
C VAL A 18 -14.17 23.52 -6.54
N LYS A 19 -13.61 24.63 -7.05
CA LYS A 19 -12.84 25.59 -6.26
C LYS A 19 -13.75 26.68 -5.76
N ASP A 20 -13.60 27.05 -4.47
CA ASP A 20 -14.12 28.29 -3.93
C ASP A 20 -13.10 28.93 -2.99
N GLY A 21 -12.49 30.04 -3.43
CA GLY A 21 -11.31 30.61 -2.75
C GLY A 21 -10.17 29.60 -2.65
N GLU A 22 -9.67 29.39 -1.44
CA GLU A 22 -8.64 28.39 -1.11
C GLU A 22 -9.24 27.07 -0.61
N ASN A 23 -10.49 26.77 -1.00
CA ASN A 23 -11.16 25.54 -0.59
C ASN A 23 -11.47 24.64 -1.79
N ILE A 24 -11.40 23.34 -1.54
CA ILE A 24 -12.05 22.32 -2.37
C ILE A 24 -13.45 22.12 -1.83
N VAL A 25 -14.44 22.30 -2.69
CA VAL A 25 -15.84 22.10 -2.39
C VAL A 25 -16.34 20.87 -3.15
N VAL A 26 -16.96 19.96 -2.43
CA VAL A 26 -17.62 18.77 -3.00
C VAL A 26 -19.08 19.10 -3.20
N ARG A 27 -19.56 18.97 -4.44
CA ARG A 27 -20.97 19.12 -4.79
C ARG A 27 -21.56 17.80 -5.20
N ILE A 28 -22.80 17.58 -4.79
CA ILE A 28 -23.64 16.45 -5.20
C ILE A 28 -24.96 17.05 -5.69
N ASP A 29 -25.32 16.77 -6.94
CA ASP A 29 -26.51 17.34 -7.58
C ASP A 29 -26.59 18.87 -7.44
N ASP A 30 -25.44 19.56 -7.67
CA ASP A 30 -25.22 21.00 -7.56
C ASP A 30 -25.31 21.59 -6.13
N GLU A 31 -25.61 20.81 -5.12
CA GLU A 31 -25.59 21.24 -3.72
C GLU A 31 -24.23 21.04 -3.07
N GLU A 32 -23.77 22.04 -2.29
CA GLU A 32 -22.55 21.92 -1.50
C GLU A 32 -22.73 20.94 -0.34
N THR A 33 -21.94 19.85 -0.37
CA THR A 33 -22.01 18.79 0.65
C THR A 33 -20.84 18.84 1.63
N LEU A 34 -19.67 19.29 1.15
CA LEU A 34 -18.45 19.36 1.97
C LEU A 34 -17.55 20.48 1.45
N ARG A 35 -16.90 21.20 2.38
CA ARG A 35 -15.90 22.24 2.11
C ARG A 35 -14.65 21.95 2.90
N VAL A 36 -13.49 21.88 2.24
CA VAL A 36 -12.20 21.59 2.87
C VAL A 36 -11.14 22.57 2.39
N PRO A 37 -10.47 23.30 3.29
CA PRO A 37 -9.32 24.13 2.93
C PRO A 37 -8.22 23.33 2.29
N ILE A 38 -7.63 23.84 1.18
CA ILE A 38 -6.63 23.11 0.39
C ILE A 38 -5.37 22.79 1.20
N HIS A 39 -4.97 23.69 2.10
CA HIS A 39 -3.77 23.52 2.93
C HIS A 39 -3.90 22.39 3.97
N ASN A 40 -5.11 21.89 4.21
CA ASN A 40 -5.35 20.72 5.04
C ASN A 40 -5.27 19.40 4.25
N LEU A 41 -5.08 19.45 2.93
CA LEU A 41 -5.09 18.28 2.07
C LEU A 41 -3.69 17.97 1.54
N GLU A 42 -3.39 16.70 1.43
CA GLU A 42 -2.21 16.16 0.74
C GLU A 42 -2.60 15.44 -0.53
N SER A 43 -3.72 14.76 -0.50
CA SER A 43 -4.24 14.06 -1.67
C SER A 43 -5.75 14.01 -1.65
N ILE A 44 -6.31 13.85 -2.84
CA ILE A 44 -7.73 13.62 -3.08
C ILE A 44 -7.83 12.36 -3.94
N LEU A 45 -8.56 11.35 -3.47
CA LEU A 45 -8.90 10.16 -4.24
C LEU A 45 -10.37 10.20 -4.63
N CYS A 46 -10.63 10.35 -5.93
CA CYS A 46 -11.98 10.50 -6.47
C CYS A 46 -12.42 9.18 -7.11
N PHE A 47 -13.46 8.57 -6.53
CA PHE A 47 -14.10 7.34 -7.05
C PHE A 47 -15.35 7.66 -7.86
N SER A 48 -15.52 8.93 -8.24
CA SER A 48 -16.62 9.44 -9.05
C SER A 48 -16.18 9.64 -10.50
N TYR A 49 -17.11 9.43 -11.43
CA TYR A 49 -16.88 9.71 -12.85
C TYR A 49 -17.07 11.17 -13.27
N LEU A 50 -17.68 12.02 -12.42
CA LEU A 50 -17.93 13.44 -12.76
C LEU A 50 -16.65 14.29 -12.71
N GLY A 51 -15.67 13.87 -11.88
CA GLY A 51 -14.37 14.51 -11.86
C GLY A 51 -14.28 15.82 -11.08
N ALA A 52 -13.55 16.79 -11.62
CA ALA A 52 -13.25 18.05 -10.96
C ALA A 52 -13.22 19.22 -11.99
N SER A 53 -13.57 20.41 -11.53
CA SER A 53 -13.46 21.63 -12.34
C SER A 53 -12.00 22.01 -12.61
N PRO A 54 -11.69 22.71 -13.72
CA PRO A 54 -10.34 23.22 -13.99
C PRO A 54 -9.79 24.09 -12.84
N GLY A 55 -10.64 24.84 -12.16
CA GLY A 55 -10.27 25.65 -10.99
C GLY A 55 -9.83 24.78 -9.80
N ALA A 56 -10.56 23.70 -9.50
CA ALA A 56 -10.16 22.75 -8.46
C ALA A 56 -8.86 22.02 -8.81
N MET A 57 -8.71 21.62 -10.08
CA MET A 57 -7.49 21.00 -10.59
C MET A 57 -6.29 21.93 -10.43
N SER A 58 -6.42 23.20 -10.85
CA SER A 58 -5.37 24.22 -10.71
C SER A 58 -5.01 24.45 -9.25
N LEU A 59 -6.00 24.55 -8.36
CA LEU A 59 -5.76 24.73 -6.92
C LEU A 59 -4.96 23.55 -6.33
N CYS A 60 -5.32 22.32 -6.67
CA CYS A 60 -4.59 21.13 -6.25
C CYS A 60 -3.12 21.17 -6.72
N VAL A 61 -2.89 21.44 -8.01
CA VAL A 61 -1.55 21.50 -8.60
C VAL A 61 -0.67 22.57 -7.93
N HIS A 62 -1.20 23.79 -7.73
CA HIS A 62 -0.43 24.88 -7.12
C HIS A 62 -0.03 24.58 -5.67
N ASN A 63 -0.88 23.87 -4.93
CA ASN A 63 -0.62 23.52 -3.55
C ASN A 63 0.06 22.16 -3.37
N GLY A 64 0.42 21.46 -4.46
CA GLY A 64 1.07 20.15 -4.41
C GLY A 64 0.17 19.04 -3.87
N VAL A 65 -1.16 19.23 -3.94
CA VAL A 65 -2.16 18.24 -3.55
C VAL A 65 -2.39 17.30 -4.73
N LYS A 66 -2.16 16.01 -4.54
CA LYS A 66 -2.35 15.02 -5.59
C LYS A 66 -3.83 14.69 -5.75
N LEU A 67 -4.36 14.87 -6.96
CA LEU A 67 -5.72 14.50 -7.31
C LEU A 67 -5.69 13.24 -8.19
N SER A 68 -6.24 12.13 -7.66
CA SER A 68 -6.29 10.84 -8.36
C SER A 68 -7.72 10.40 -8.61
N PHE A 69 -7.95 9.84 -9.79
CA PHE A 69 -9.25 9.32 -10.21
C PHE A 69 -9.20 7.79 -10.25
N LEU A 70 -10.19 7.17 -9.65
CA LEU A 70 -10.37 5.73 -9.62
C LEU A 70 -11.79 5.39 -10.10
N SER A 71 -11.97 4.20 -10.66
CA SER A 71 -13.32 3.67 -10.91
C SER A 71 -14.04 3.45 -9.56
N PRO A 72 -15.38 3.34 -9.56
CA PRO A 72 -16.13 2.97 -8.35
C PRO A 72 -15.66 1.64 -7.72
N THR A 73 -15.04 0.76 -8.51
CA THR A 73 -14.46 -0.51 -8.04
C THR A 73 -13.02 -0.39 -7.55
N GLY A 74 -12.44 0.83 -7.53
CA GLY A 74 -11.08 1.07 -7.05
C GLY A 74 -9.99 0.90 -8.11
N LYS A 75 -10.33 0.65 -9.39
CA LYS A 75 -9.33 0.60 -10.47
C LYS A 75 -8.84 2.02 -10.76
N TYR A 76 -7.52 2.21 -10.74
CA TYR A 76 -6.89 3.48 -11.10
C TYR A 76 -7.21 3.87 -12.55
N ILE A 77 -7.60 5.14 -12.75
CA ILE A 77 -7.89 5.74 -14.05
C ILE A 77 -6.76 6.69 -14.44
N GLY A 78 -6.39 7.60 -13.54
CA GLY A 78 -5.36 8.59 -13.77
C GLY A 78 -5.17 9.53 -12.58
N SER A 79 -4.14 10.37 -12.64
CA SER A 79 -3.93 11.45 -11.68
C SER A 79 -3.56 12.74 -12.39
N LEU A 80 -3.90 13.85 -11.74
CA LEU A 80 -3.46 15.17 -12.13
C LEU A 80 -2.11 15.42 -11.47
N GLU A 81 -1.12 15.71 -12.28
CA GLU A 81 0.23 16.06 -11.86
C GLU A 81 0.55 17.49 -12.29
N GLY A 82 1.18 18.24 -11.39
CA GLY A 82 1.73 19.55 -11.69
C GLY A 82 3.12 19.46 -12.32
N PRO A 83 3.77 20.61 -12.57
CA PRO A 83 5.15 20.63 -13.00
C PRO A 83 6.02 19.79 -12.07
N ILE A 84 6.83 18.93 -12.64
CA ILE A 84 7.72 18.04 -11.89
C ILE A 84 8.75 18.91 -11.15
N LYS A 85 8.60 19.05 -9.85
CA LYS A 85 9.52 19.80 -8.98
C LYS A 85 10.66 18.93 -8.45
N GLY A 86 10.80 17.67 -8.91
CA GLY A 86 11.75 16.71 -8.39
C GLY A 86 13.18 16.93 -8.87
N ASN A 87 14.14 16.43 -8.08
CA ASN A 87 15.56 16.45 -8.41
C ASN A 87 15.86 15.54 -9.62
N VAL A 88 16.20 16.14 -10.75
CA VAL A 88 16.56 15.42 -12.00
C VAL A 88 17.75 14.47 -11.78
N LEU A 89 18.75 14.87 -10.96
CA LEU A 89 19.91 14.03 -10.66
C LEU A 89 19.53 12.76 -9.89
N LEU A 90 18.61 12.87 -8.94
CA LEU A 90 18.09 11.72 -8.20
C LEU A 90 17.41 10.70 -9.13
N ARG A 91 16.58 11.17 -10.08
CA ARG A 91 15.94 10.26 -11.05
C ARG A 91 16.93 9.65 -12.03
N ARG A 92 17.93 10.41 -12.47
CA ARG A 92 19.00 9.85 -13.31
C ARG A 92 19.75 8.74 -12.58
N GLU A 93 19.98 8.90 -11.27
CA GLU A 93 20.63 7.86 -10.48
C GLU A 93 19.70 6.65 -10.29
N GLN A 94 18.42 6.88 -9.99
CA GLN A 94 17.42 5.81 -9.97
C GLN A 94 17.42 4.99 -11.25
N TYR A 95 17.44 5.65 -12.43
CA TYR A 95 17.42 4.96 -13.72
C TYR A 95 18.69 4.16 -13.96
N ARG A 96 19.88 4.71 -13.63
CA ARG A 96 21.14 3.98 -13.76
C ARG A 96 21.16 2.71 -12.91
N LEU A 97 20.69 2.82 -11.66
CA LEU A 97 20.59 1.67 -10.77
C LEU A 97 19.54 0.66 -11.26
N ALA A 98 18.44 1.12 -11.82
CA ALA A 98 17.42 0.24 -12.38
C ALA A 98 17.89 -0.49 -13.65
N ASP A 99 18.77 0.11 -14.45
CA ASP A 99 19.36 -0.48 -15.65
C ASP A 99 20.49 -1.48 -15.34
N ASP A 100 21.09 -1.40 -14.15
CA ASP A 100 22.10 -2.35 -13.68
C ASP A 100 21.44 -3.55 -12.97
N ASP A 101 21.51 -4.73 -13.56
CA ASP A 101 20.86 -5.93 -13.04
C ASP A 101 21.39 -6.36 -11.66
N VAL A 102 22.67 -6.14 -11.35
CA VAL A 102 23.27 -6.53 -10.07
C VAL A 102 22.81 -5.57 -8.96
N LEU A 103 22.96 -4.26 -9.19
CA LEU A 103 22.54 -3.22 -8.22
C LEU A 103 21.03 -3.23 -7.99
N SER A 104 20.27 -3.40 -9.07
CA SER A 104 18.82 -3.53 -9.03
C SER A 104 18.38 -4.76 -8.22
N SER A 105 19.02 -5.92 -8.45
CA SER A 105 18.74 -7.15 -7.71
C SER A 105 19.10 -7.03 -6.23
N HIS A 106 20.19 -6.34 -5.91
CA HIS A 106 20.59 -6.11 -4.53
C HIS A 106 19.52 -5.29 -3.78
N LEU A 107 19.07 -4.16 -4.34
CA LEU A 107 18.04 -3.33 -3.71
C LEU A 107 16.68 -4.07 -3.64
N ALA A 108 16.31 -4.81 -4.68
CA ALA A 108 15.15 -5.69 -4.66
C ALA A 108 15.22 -6.72 -3.53
N SER A 109 16.39 -7.33 -3.30
CA SER A 109 16.62 -8.28 -2.21
C SER A 109 16.37 -7.66 -0.84
N ILE A 110 16.74 -6.39 -0.64
CA ILE A 110 16.49 -5.66 0.61
C ILE A 110 14.98 -5.50 0.86
N PHE A 111 14.20 -5.07 -0.15
CA PHE A 111 12.74 -4.97 -0.02
C PHE A 111 12.09 -6.31 0.32
N ILE A 112 12.52 -7.38 -0.36
CA ILE A 112 11.96 -8.72 -0.13
C ILE A 112 12.42 -9.30 1.21
N ALA A 113 13.63 -9.01 1.67
CA ALA A 113 14.09 -9.38 3.01
C ALA A 113 13.18 -8.75 4.09
N GLY A 114 12.84 -7.47 3.94
CA GLY A 114 11.89 -6.77 4.80
C GLY A 114 10.49 -7.39 4.78
N LYS A 115 9.97 -7.70 3.59
CA LYS A 115 8.71 -8.43 3.42
C LYS A 115 8.70 -9.74 4.19
N ILE A 116 9.70 -10.60 3.98
CA ILE A 116 9.81 -11.91 4.61
C ILE A 116 9.93 -11.78 6.13
N ALA A 117 10.76 -10.85 6.62
CA ALA A 117 10.89 -10.59 8.05
C ALA A 117 9.56 -10.17 8.67
N ASN A 118 8.80 -9.29 7.99
CA ASN A 118 7.50 -8.83 8.46
C ASN A 118 6.43 -9.94 8.40
N HIS A 119 6.44 -10.83 7.40
CA HIS A 119 5.60 -12.04 7.39
C HIS A 119 5.87 -12.90 8.63
N ARG A 120 7.15 -13.18 8.94
CA ARG A 120 7.55 -13.94 10.12
C ARG A 120 7.06 -13.28 11.42
N SER A 121 7.14 -11.96 11.49
CA SER A 121 6.68 -11.17 12.65
C SER A 121 5.16 -11.24 12.83
N VAL A 122 4.38 -11.22 11.74
CA VAL A 122 2.91 -11.40 11.80
C VAL A 122 2.56 -12.78 12.34
N LEU A 123 3.20 -13.85 11.85
CA LEU A 123 2.98 -15.21 12.30
C LEU A 123 3.35 -15.38 13.79
N ALA A 124 4.54 -14.88 14.19
CA ALA A 124 4.98 -14.93 15.59
C ALA A 124 4.02 -14.20 16.53
N ARG A 125 3.54 -13.03 16.09
CA ARG A 125 2.58 -12.25 16.88
C ARG A 125 1.25 -12.96 17.05
N PHE A 126 0.77 -13.65 16.01
CA PHE A 126 -0.44 -14.43 16.08
C PHE A 126 -0.35 -15.52 17.18
N CYS A 127 0.74 -16.31 17.19
CA CYS A 127 0.95 -17.33 18.23
C CYS A 127 0.97 -16.71 19.63
N ARG A 128 1.69 -15.61 19.82
CA ARG A 128 1.78 -14.92 21.11
C ARG A 128 0.44 -14.36 21.59
N ASP A 129 -0.34 -13.75 20.69
CA ASP A 129 -1.56 -13.01 21.05
C ASP A 129 -2.80 -13.93 21.13
N HIS A 130 -2.80 -15.10 20.47
CA HIS A 130 -3.99 -15.96 20.33
C HIS A 130 -3.81 -17.39 20.86
N HIS A 131 -2.58 -17.84 21.15
CA HIS A 131 -2.28 -19.18 21.68
C HIS A 131 -3.04 -20.28 20.91
N PRO A 132 -2.78 -20.46 19.59
CA PRO A 132 -3.49 -21.43 18.78
C PRO A 132 -3.21 -22.87 19.24
N PRO A 133 -4.01 -23.87 18.80
CA PRO A 133 -3.75 -25.28 19.09
C PRO A 133 -2.32 -25.67 18.67
N HIS A 134 -1.72 -26.64 19.40
CA HIS A 134 -0.31 -27.03 19.25
C HIS A 134 0.07 -27.43 17.82
N ASN A 135 -0.82 -28.13 17.10
CA ASN A 135 -0.60 -28.46 15.69
C ASN A 135 -0.46 -27.21 14.80
N VAL A 136 -1.32 -26.19 14.98
CA VAL A 136 -1.25 -24.94 14.23
C VAL A 136 0.00 -24.13 14.63
N GLU A 137 0.34 -24.12 15.91
CA GLU A 137 1.57 -23.47 16.39
C GLU A 137 2.80 -24.10 15.77
N SER A 138 2.85 -25.44 15.71
CA SER A 138 3.96 -26.19 15.07
C SER A 138 4.09 -25.86 13.59
N GLU A 139 2.98 -25.86 12.84
CA GLU A 139 2.97 -25.48 11.42
C GLU A 139 3.47 -24.05 11.20
N ILE A 140 3.08 -23.11 12.08
CA ILE A 140 3.55 -21.72 12.02
C ILE A 140 5.05 -21.63 12.31
N GLU A 141 5.59 -22.36 13.31
CA GLU A 141 7.01 -22.34 13.60
C GLU A 141 7.85 -22.95 12.47
N GLU A 142 7.39 -24.04 11.85
CA GLU A 142 8.02 -24.62 10.66
C GLU A 142 8.06 -23.62 9.50
N ALA A 143 6.93 -22.95 9.23
CA ALA A 143 6.86 -21.94 8.19
C ALA A 143 7.77 -20.75 8.49
N ARG A 144 7.88 -20.32 9.76
CA ARG A 144 8.80 -19.24 10.17
C ARG A 144 10.27 -19.63 9.95
N ALA A 145 10.62 -20.91 10.18
CA ALA A 145 11.96 -21.44 9.88
C ALA A 145 12.23 -21.45 8.37
N LEU A 146 11.27 -21.93 7.56
CA LEU A 146 11.36 -21.89 6.10
C LEU A 146 11.50 -20.47 5.55
N LEU A 147 10.71 -19.53 6.06
CA LEU A 147 10.81 -18.11 5.69
C LEU A 147 12.18 -17.53 6.04
N ARG A 148 12.77 -17.91 7.19
CA ARG A 148 14.15 -17.52 7.54
C ARG A 148 15.15 -18.04 6.51
N GLN A 149 15.03 -19.30 6.08
CA GLN A 149 15.88 -19.87 5.04
C GLN A 149 15.75 -19.10 3.71
N GLN A 150 14.52 -18.74 3.31
CA GLN A 150 14.33 -17.94 2.11
C GLN A 150 14.97 -16.54 2.24
N GLN A 151 14.90 -15.92 3.41
CA GLN A 151 15.57 -14.64 3.65
C GLN A 151 17.10 -14.75 3.49
N HIS A 152 17.72 -15.82 3.93
CA HIS A 152 19.17 -16.06 3.72
C HIS A 152 19.49 -16.26 2.24
N LYS A 153 18.65 -16.95 1.48
CA LYS A 153 18.87 -17.15 0.04
C LYS A 153 18.88 -15.86 -0.79
N LEU A 154 18.31 -14.77 -0.27
CA LEU A 154 18.33 -13.48 -0.97
C LEU A 154 19.74 -12.92 -1.16
N SER A 155 20.65 -13.14 -0.21
CA SER A 155 22.05 -12.70 -0.33
C SER A 155 22.84 -13.42 -1.43
N GLU A 156 22.35 -14.56 -1.92
CA GLU A 156 22.95 -15.34 -2.99
C GLU A 156 22.38 -14.96 -4.38
N GLN A 157 21.31 -14.14 -4.41
CA GLN A 157 20.66 -13.80 -5.68
C GLN A 157 21.36 -12.61 -6.34
N THR A 158 21.73 -12.79 -7.58
CA THR A 158 22.38 -11.79 -8.43
C THR A 158 21.50 -11.35 -9.61
N SER A 159 20.25 -11.82 -9.64
CA SER A 159 19.29 -11.50 -10.70
C SER A 159 17.89 -11.24 -10.14
N ARG A 160 17.15 -10.34 -10.79
CA ARG A 160 15.75 -10.05 -10.45
C ARG A 160 14.87 -11.30 -10.47
N LEU A 161 15.09 -12.22 -11.43
CA LEU A 161 14.33 -13.48 -11.52
C LEU A 161 14.59 -14.37 -10.30
N GLY A 162 15.82 -14.44 -9.82
CA GLY A 162 16.18 -15.17 -8.60
C GLY A 162 15.45 -14.58 -7.38
N VAL A 163 15.49 -13.26 -7.22
CA VAL A 163 14.77 -12.57 -6.13
C VAL A 163 13.26 -12.80 -6.21
N MET A 164 12.66 -12.73 -7.41
CA MET A 164 11.24 -13.02 -7.62
C MET A 164 10.88 -14.47 -7.28
N GLY A 165 11.78 -15.44 -7.58
CA GLY A 165 11.58 -16.84 -7.21
C GLY A 165 11.54 -17.04 -5.70
N VAL A 166 12.45 -16.40 -4.97
CA VAL A 166 12.46 -16.41 -3.50
C VAL A 166 11.21 -15.74 -2.93
N GLU A 167 10.82 -14.57 -3.48
CA GLU A 167 9.61 -13.85 -3.09
C GLU A 167 8.36 -14.70 -3.25
N GLY A 168 8.17 -15.30 -4.44
CA GLY A 168 7.02 -16.13 -4.75
C GLY A 168 6.90 -17.34 -3.83
N TYR A 169 8.02 -18.03 -3.55
CA TYR A 169 8.02 -19.16 -2.62
C TYR A 169 7.70 -18.71 -1.18
N ALA A 170 8.29 -17.62 -0.71
CA ALA A 170 8.00 -17.06 0.61
C ALA A 170 6.54 -16.62 0.74
N ALA A 171 5.96 -16.03 -0.31
CA ALA A 171 4.55 -15.67 -0.35
C ALA A 171 3.63 -16.91 -0.25
N ASN A 172 3.97 -18.00 -0.95
CA ASN A 172 3.22 -19.25 -0.86
C ASN A 172 3.23 -19.83 0.56
N ILE A 173 4.39 -19.84 1.24
CA ILE A 173 4.49 -20.28 2.64
C ILE A 173 3.58 -19.45 3.54
N TYR A 174 3.68 -18.12 3.46
CA TYR A 174 2.91 -17.20 4.31
C TYR A 174 1.40 -17.31 4.06
N PHE A 175 0.97 -17.22 2.81
CA PHE A 175 -0.46 -17.29 2.47
C PHE A 175 -1.03 -18.69 2.64
N GLY A 176 -0.23 -19.74 2.62
CA GLY A 176 -0.66 -21.10 2.98
C GLY A 176 -1.20 -21.20 4.41
N LEU A 177 -0.66 -20.38 5.33
CA LEU A 177 -1.10 -20.33 6.73
C LEU A 177 -2.15 -19.25 7.02
N PHE A 178 -2.47 -18.40 6.05
CA PHE A 178 -3.30 -17.22 6.30
C PHE A 178 -4.69 -17.53 6.82
N GLN A 179 -5.26 -18.71 6.45
CA GLN A 179 -6.54 -19.19 6.97
C GLN A 179 -6.50 -19.37 8.49
N HIS A 180 -5.41 -19.84 9.07
CA HIS A 180 -5.29 -20.02 10.52
C HIS A 180 -5.32 -18.69 11.29
N LEU A 181 -4.96 -17.58 10.63
CA LEU A 181 -4.99 -16.24 11.22
C LEU A 181 -6.41 -15.65 11.25
N ILE A 182 -7.34 -16.25 10.51
CA ILE A 182 -8.74 -15.83 10.44
C ILE A 182 -9.53 -16.54 11.54
N LEU A 183 -9.91 -15.80 12.58
CA LEU A 183 -10.64 -16.32 13.73
C LEU A 183 -12.17 -16.27 13.52
N ASN A 184 -12.64 -15.52 12.53
CA ASN A 184 -14.05 -15.46 12.17
C ASN A 184 -14.38 -16.56 11.15
N ASN A 185 -15.01 -17.63 11.61
CA ASN A 185 -15.34 -18.83 10.81
C ASN A 185 -16.29 -18.58 9.62
N GLU A 186 -16.87 -17.39 9.51
CA GLU A 186 -17.70 -17.02 8.34
C GLU A 186 -16.84 -16.77 7.09
N PHE A 187 -15.55 -16.51 7.25
CA PHE A 187 -14.62 -16.23 6.15
C PHE A 187 -13.70 -17.41 5.89
N THR A 188 -13.56 -17.75 4.62
CA THR A 188 -12.64 -18.80 4.17
C THR A 188 -11.60 -18.21 3.22
N PHE A 189 -10.37 -18.69 3.32
CA PHE A 189 -9.26 -18.29 2.47
C PHE A 189 -8.49 -19.54 2.00
N SER A 190 -8.53 -19.81 0.70
CA SER A 190 -7.90 -21.00 0.10
C SER A 190 -6.57 -20.70 -0.60
N GLY A 191 -6.02 -19.51 -0.38
CA GLY A 191 -4.79 -19.05 -1.02
C GLY A 191 -4.94 -17.70 -1.69
N ARG A 192 -3.83 -17.07 -2.05
CA ARG A 192 -3.84 -15.71 -2.63
C ARG A 192 -4.26 -15.72 -4.10
N SER A 193 -5.40 -15.11 -4.41
CA SER A 193 -5.89 -14.85 -5.77
C SER A 193 -6.06 -13.33 -5.99
N LYS A 194 -5.61 -12.83 -7.16
CA LYS A 194 -5.55 -11.36 -7.41
C LYS A 194 -6.54 -10.90 -8.47
N HIS A 195 -6.63 -11.61 -9.57
CA HIS A 195 -7.39 -11.21 -10.75
C HIS A 195 -8.09 -12.42 -11.38
N PRO A 196 -9.35 -12.65 -11.03
CA PRO A 196 -10.16 -11.97 -10.02
C PRO A 196 -9.90 -12.48 -8.58
N PRO A 197 -10.28 -11.71 -7.53
CA PRO A 197 -10.27 -12.19 -6.15
C PRO A 197 -11.37 -13.25 -5.97
N LYS A 198 -11.00 -14.50 -5.64
CA LYS A 198 -11.92 -15.65 -5.62
C LYS A 198 -12.74 -15.78 -4.34
N ASP A 199 -12.42 -15.02 -3.31
CA ASP A 199 -13.11 -14.97 -2.03
C ASP A 199 -13.11 -13.53 -1.47
N GLU A 200 -13.88 -13.33 -0.40
CA GLU A 200 -14.06 -12.02 0.25
C GLU A 200 -12.75 -11.50 0.86
N VAL A 201 -11.92 -12.39 1.40
CA VAL A 201 -10.61 -12.03 2.00
C VAL A 201 -9.66 -11.52 0.93
N ASN A 202 -9.62 -12.21 -0.23
CA ASN A 202 -8.84 -11.77 -1.38
C ASN A 202 -9.35 -10.45 -1.95
N ALA A 203 -10.65 -10.18 -1.90
CA ALA A 203 -11.22 -8.88 -2.30
C ALA A 203 -10.74 -7.76 -1.36
N LEU A 204 -10.76 -7.97 -0.04
CA LEU A 204 -10.24 -7.03 0.95
C LEU A 204 -8.74 -6.77 0.75
N LEU A 205 -7.93 -7.82 0.67
CA LEU A 205 -6.49 -7.69 0.44
C LEU A 205 -6.20 -6.89 -0.84
N SER A 206 -6.89 -7.19 -1.94
CA SER A 206 -6.69 -6.48 -3.21
C SER A 206 -7.10 -5.02 -3.13
N PHE A 207 -8.21 -4.72 -2.45
CA PHE A 207 -8.68 -3.36 -2.24
C PHE A 207 -7.68 -2.53 -1.43
N PHE A 208 -7.23 -3.02 -0.27
CA PHE A 208 -6.29 -2.28 0.57
C PHE A 208 -4.87 -2.23 0.01
N TYR A 209 -4.42 -3.24 -0.74
CA TYR A 209 -3.16 -3.14 -1.49
C TYR A 209 -3.22 -2.05 -2.56
N THR A 210 -4.38 -1.86 -3.21
CA THR A 210 -4.56 -0.75 -4.15
C THR A 210 -4.43 0.59 -3.44
N LEU A 211 -5.07 0.78 -2.28
CA LEU A 211 -4.95 2.01 -1.49
C LEU A 211 -3.50 2.25 -1.05
N LEU A 212 -2.81 1.21 -0.56
CA LEU A 212 -1.40 1.31 -0.18
C LEU A 212 -0.51 1.68 -1.37
N THR A 213 -0.75 1.10 -2.55
CA THR A 213 0.00 1.45 -3.78
C THR A 213 -0.15 2.94 -4.10
N HIS A 214 -1.33 3.52 -3.92
CA HIS A 214 -1.55 4.97 -4.12
C HIS A 214 -0.80 5.81 -3.09
N ASP A 215 -0.83 5.41 -1.81
CA ASP A 215 -0.10 6.11 -0.75
C ASP A 215 1.43 6.09 -1.04
N VAL A 216 1.98 4.92 -1.40
CA VAL A 216 3.40 4.77 -1.71
C VAL A 216 3.79 5.53 -2.97
N ARG A 217 2.97 5.46 -4.03
CA ARG A 217 3.19 6.23 -5.25
C ARG A 217 3.24 7.74 -4.96
N ALA A 218 2.27 8.25 -4.20
CA ALA A 218 2.23 9.66 -3.82
C ALA A 218 3.47 10.07 -3.01
N ALA A 219 3.94 9.19 -2.12
CA ALA A 219 5.16 9.40 -1.34
C ALA A 219 6.42 9.48 -2.22
N LEU A 220 6.59 8.54 -3.15
CA LEU A 220 7.73 8.52 -4.09
C LEU A 220 7.78 9.78 -4.95
N GLU A 221 6.65 10.18 -5.53
CA GLU A 221 6.56 11.40 -6.34
C GLU A 221 6.86 12.66 -5.51
N THR A 222 6.45 12.69 -4.23
CA THR A 222 6.72 13.82 -3.33
C THR A 222 8.21 14.00 -3.04
N VAL A 223 8.98 12.91 -2.97
CA VAL A 223 10.44 12.98 -2.76
C VAL A 223 11.22 13.11 -4.07
N GLY A 224 10.55 13.11 -5.22
CA GLY A 224 11.12 13.32 -6.53
C GLY A 224 11.61 12.07 -7.25
N LEU A 225 11.20 10.88 -6.79
CA LEU A 225 11.45 9.60 -7.46
C LEU A 225 10.36 9.30 -8.50
N ASP A 226 10.73 8.56 -9.53
CA ASP A 226 9.78 8.01 -10.50
C ASP A 226 9.16 6.74 -9.93
N ALA A 227 7.86 6.77 -9.66
CA ALA A 227 7.14 5.64 -9.08
C ALA A 227 6.99 4.45 -10.05
N TYR A 228 7.27 4.63 -11.35
CA TYR A 228 7.11 3.61 -12.38
C TYR A 228 8.36 2.78 -12.64
N VAL A 229 9.55 3.34 -12.42
CA VAL A 229 10.83 2.65 -12.66
C VAL A 229 11.25 1.93 -11.38
N GLY A 230 11.03 0.62 -11.33
CA GLY A 230 11.31 -0.26 -10.19
C GLY A 230 12.61 -1.04 -10.32
N PHE A 231 12.96 -1.72 -9.23
CA PHE A 231 14.17 -2.56 -9.13
C PHE A 231 13.82 -4.07 -9.22
N LEU A 232 12.68 -4.49 -8.68
CA LEU A 232 12.16 -5.86 -8.76
C LEU A 232 11.15 -5.98 -9.90
N HIS A 233 10.18 -5.07 -9.94
CA HIS A 233 9.11 -5.09 -10.92
C HIS A 233 9.58 -4.43 -12.21
N VAL A 234 9.71 -5.23 -13.27
CA VAL A 234 10.11 -4.79 -14.61
C VAL A 234 9.14 -3.74 -15.15
N ASP A 235 9.68 -2.78 -15.91
CA ASP A 235 8.93 -1.70 -16.52
C ASP A 235 7.82 -2.23 -17.44
N ARG A 236 6.61 -1.76 -17.21
CA ARG A 236 5.43 -2.00 -18.04
C ARG A 236 4.57 -0.73 -18.08
N PRO A 237 4.05 -0.33 -19.23
CA PRO A 237 3.18 0.82 -19.34
C PRO A 237 2.05 0.79 -18.31
N GLY A 238 1.90 1.87 -17.54
CA GLY A 238 0.87 2.01 -16.51
C GLY A 238 1.10 1.23 -15.20
N ARG A 239 2.21 0.50 -15.05
CA ARG A 239 2.54 -0.24 -13.83
C ARG A 239 3.53 0.56 -12.98
N PRO A 240 3.15 0.99 -11.77
CA PRO A 240 4.04 1.75 -10.90
C PRO A 240 5.06 0.80 -10.21
N GLY A 241 6.12 0.40 -10.95
CA GLY A 241 7.09 -0.62 -10.54
C GLY A 241 7.72 -0.34 -9.19
N LEU A 242 8.26 0.87 -8.97
CA LEU A 242 8.90 1.23 -7.70
C LEU A 242 7.89 1.31 -6.54
N ALA A 243 6.67 1.77 -6.80
CA ALA A 243 5.65 1.77 -5.76
C ALA A 243 5.27 0.36 -5.32
N LEU A 244 5.24 -0.60 -6.26
CA LEU A 244 5.03 -2.02 -5.95
C LEU A 244 6.20 -2.63 -5.19
N ASP A 245 7.44 -2.24 -5.53
CA ASP A 245 8.66 -2.70 -4.84
C ASP A 245 8.69 -2.19 -3.40
N LEU A 246 8.59 -0.87 -3.21
CA LEU A 246 8.68 -0.24 -1.90
C LEU A 246 7.55 -0.69 -0.95
N MET A 247 6.34 -0.94 -1.47
CA MET A 247 5.24 -1.40 -0.63
C MET A 247 5.42 -2.83 -0.10
N GLU A 248 6.32 -3.65 -0.68
CA GLU A 248 6.49 -5.05 -0.26
C GLU A 248 6.81 -5.17 1.23
N GLU A 249 7.69 -4.35 1.75
CA GLU A 249 8.04 -4.33 3.17
C GLU A 249 6.89 -3.88 4.10
N MET A 250 5.91 -3.15 3.56
CA MET A 250 4.80 -2.60 4.33
C MET A 250 3.53 -3.45 4.29
N ARG A 251 3.40 -4.36 3.31
CA ARG A 251 2.15 -5.14 3.07
C ARG A 251 1.67 -5.86 4.31
N ALA A 252 2.54 -6.64 4.93
CA ALA A 252 2.18 -7.46 6.09
C ALA A 252 1.69 -6.59 7.27
N TYR A 253 2.39 -5.50 7.54
CA TYR A 253 2.10 -4.64 8.68
C TYR A 253 0.88 -3.75 8.47
N LEU A 254 0.81 -3.08 7.32
CA LEU A 254 -0.26 -2.12 7.02
C LEU A 254 -1.55 -2.82 6.59
N VAL A 255 -1.47 -3.76 5.63
CA VAL A 255 -2.65 -4.32 4.98
C VAL A 255 -3.06 -5.64 5.60
N ASP A 256 -2.19 -6.65 5.64
CA ASP A 256 -2.59 -8.00 6.06
C ASP A 256 -3.13 -8.00 7.49
N ARG A 257 -2.41 -7.36 8.42
CA ARG A 257 -2.87 -7.20 9.80
C ARG A 257 -4.15 -6.39 9.94
N PHE A 258 -4.34 -5.39 9.08
CA PHE A 258 -5.58 -4.61 9.08
C PHE A 258 -6.76 -5.47 8.61
N VAL A 259 -6.59 -6.20 7.50
CA VAL A 259 -7.62 -7.11 6.97
C VAL A 259 -7.98 -8.17 8.00
N LEU A 260 -7.00 -8.84 8.60
CA LEU A 260 -7.22 -9.78 9.68
C LEU A 260 -7.96 -9.13 10.88
N SER A 261 -7.57 -7.92 11.26
CA SER A 261 -8.21 -7.21 12.37
C SER A 261 -9.68 -6.90 12.12
N ILE A 262 -10.04 -6.41 10.92
CA ILE A 262 -11.46 -6.09 10.61
C ILE A 262 -12.33 -7.34 10.49
N ILE A 263 -11.78 -8.45 9.99
CA ILE A 263 -12.47 -9.75 9.92
C ILE A 263 -12.65 -10.31 11.35
N ASN A 264 -11.58 -10.40 12.12
CA ASN A 264 -11.60 -11.04 13.46
C ASN A 264 -12.40 -10.22 14.48
N LYS A 265 -12.48 -8.90 14.31
CA LYS A 265 -13.32 -8.01 15.11
C LYS A 265 -14.76 -7.87 14.59
N ARG A 266 -15.13 -8.63 13.58
CA ARG A 266 -16.46 -8.59 12.95
C ARG A 266 -16.86 -7.18 12.48
N GLN A 267 -15.89 -6.41 11.97
CA GLN A 267 -16.12 -5.07 11.39
C GLN A 267 -16.45 -5.14 9.90
N VAL A 268 -16.41 -6.33 9.31
CA VAL A 268 -16.81 -6.66 7.96
C VAL A 268 -17.60 -7.97 8.02
N GLU A 269 -18.67 -8.07 7.22
CA GLU A 269 -19.56 -9.21 7.11
C GLU A 269 -19.60 -9.72 5.66
N ARG A 270 -20.00 -10.99 5.45
CA ARG A 270 -20.17 -11.54 4.10
C ARG A 270 -21.22 -10.78 3.29
N SER A 271 -22.22 -10.23 3.97
CA SER A 271 -23.24 -9.37 3.38
C SER A 271 -22.69 -8.08 2.74
N ASP A 272 -21.47 -7.68 3.10
CA ASP A 272 -20.77 -6.51 2.53
C ASP A 272 -20.25 -6.74 1.11
N PHE A 273 -20.31 -7.97 0.62
CA PHE A 273 -19.75 -8.34 -0.68
C PHE A 273 -20.85 -8.70 -1.68
N ILE A 274 -20.52 -8.49 -2.96
CA ILE A 274 -21.34 -8.89 -4.11
C ILE A 274 -20.56 -9.96 -4.86
N PRO A 275 -21.00 -11.23 -4.87
CA PRO A 275 -20.39 -12.24 -5.72
C PRO A 275 -20.72 -11.95 -7.18
N GLN A 276 -19.72 -12.02 -8.05
CA GLN A 276 -19.85 -11.77 -9.49
C GLN A 276 -19.49 -13.00 -10.33
N GLY A 277 -19.69 -14.19 -9.80
CA GLY A 277 -19.36 -15.45 -10.46
C GLY A 277 -17.85 -15.51 -10.78
N GLU A 278 -17.51 -15.76 -12.03
CA GLU A 278 -16.11 -15.85 -12.47
C GLU A 278 -15.32 -14.55 -12.30
N LYS A 279 -15.99 -13.40 -12.16
CA LYS A 279 -15.36 -12.10 -11.91
C LYS A 279 -15.01 -11.87 -10.43
N GLY A 280 -15.26 -12.87 -9.56
CA GLY A 280 -14.88 -12.84 -8.15
C GLY A 280 -15.82 -12.04 -7.26
N PHE A 281 -15.28 -11.38 -6.25
CA PHE A 281 -16.03 -10.65 -5.23
C PHE A 281 -15.74 -9.14 -5.27
N LEU A 282 -16.79 -8.32 -5.14
CA LEU A 282 -16.70 -6.87 -5.02
C LEU A 282 -17.28 -6.41 -3.68
N LEU A 283 -16.68 -5.38 -3.09
CA LEU A 283 -17.22 -4.69 -1.93
C LEU A 283 -18.40 -3.79 -2.32
N LYS A 284 -19.49 -3.84 -1.57
CA LYS A 284 -20.60 -2.89 -1.66
C LYS A 284 -20.13 -1.47 -1.34
N GLU A 285 -20.84 -0.47 -1.85
CA GLU A 285 -20.46 0.93 -1.70
C GLU A 285 -20.41 1.37 -0.23
N ASP A 286 -21.45 1.04 0.55
CA ASP A 286 -21.53 1.40 1.96
C ASP A 286 -20.44 0.70 2.79
N ALA A 287 -20.13 -0.57 2.48
CA ALA A 287 -19.02 -1.29 3.08
C ALA A 287 -17.67 -0.60 2.76
N ARG A 288 -17.46 -0.18 1.51
CA ARG A 288 -16.24 0.58 1.14
C ARG A 288 -16.11 1.87 1.95
N LYS A 289 -17.18 2.66 2.08
CA LYS A 289 -17.17 3.90 2.88
C LYS A 289 -16.77 3.62 4.33
N ARG A 290 -17.39 2.63 4.96
CA ARG A 290 -17.10 2.22 6.34
C ARG A 290 -15.65 1.73 6.49
N LEU A 291 -15.19 0.85 5.61
CA LEU A 291 -13.86 0.27 5.67
C LEU A 291 -12.75 1.28 5.40
N ILE A 292 -12.97 2.25 4.50
CA ILE A 292 -12.04 3.37 4.29
C ILE A 292 -11.94 4.24 5.54
N ALA A 293 -13.05 4.50 6.24
CA ALA A 293 -13.01 5.24 7.50
C ALA A 293 -12.16 4.51 8.57
N LEU A 294 -12.28 3.18 8.67
CA LEU A 294 -11.44 2.36 9.55
C LEU A 294 -9.96 2.40 9.12
N TRP A 295 -9.67 2.35 7.83
CA TRP A 295 -8.32 2.49 7.28
C TRP A 295 -7.71 3.84 7.64
N GLN A 296 -8.47 4.94 7.48
CA GLN A 296 -8.02 6.28 7.87
C GLN A 296 -7.76 6.39 9.37
N LYS A 297 -8.62 5.78 10.19
CA LYS A 297 -8.40 5.71 11.64
C LYS A 297 -7.10 4.97 11.95
N ARG A 298 -6.85 3.82 11.29
CA ARG A 298 -5.61 3.03 11.45
C ARG A 298 -4.36 3.83 11.08
N LYS A 299 -4.42 4.65 10.04
CA LYS A 299 -3.28 5.50 9.62
C LYS A 299 -2.88 6.54 10.67
N LYS A 300 -3.77 6.87 11.62
CA LYS A 300 -3.49 7.80 12.73
C LYS A 300 -2.84 7.12 13.94
N ASP A 301 -2.82 5.80 14.00
CA ASP A 301 -2.16 5.09 15.10
C ASP A 301 -0.67 5.41 15.12
N GLU A 302 -0.11 5.62 16.30
CA GLU A 302 1.30 5.91 16.47
C GLU A 302 2.16 4.65 16.43
N ILE A 303 3.30 4.74 15.77
CA ILE A 303 4.38 3.76 15.80
C ILE A 303 5.71 4.44 16.11
N THR A 304 6.64 3.69 16.68
CA THR A 304 8.05 4.11 16.74
C THR A 304 8.76 3.53 15.53
N HIS A 305 9.30 4.40 14.65
CA HIS A 305 10.02 3.93 13.46
C HIS A 305 11.31 3.20 13.86
N PRO A 306 11.54 1.96 13.40
CA PRO A 306 12.63 1.12 13.91
C PRO A 306 14.03 1.70 13.64
N PHE A 307 14.24 2.38 12.53
CA PHE A 307 15.51 3.01 12.18
C PHE A 307 15.65 4.41 12.79
N LEU A 308 14.65 5.28 12.64
CA LEU A 308 14.69 6.67 13.11
C LEU A 308 14.56 6.79 14.64
N LYS A 309 13.99 5.77 15.30
CA LYS A 309 13.66 5.78 16.74
C LYS A 309 12.69 6.90 17.16
N GLU A 310 11.96 7.45 16.20
CA GLU A 310 10.99 8.53 16.39
C GLU A 310 9.56 7.99 16.35
N LYS A 311 8.69 8.57 17.21
CA LYS A 311 7.26 8.31 17.15
C LYS A 311 6.63 9.05 15.99
N MET A 312 5.80 8.35 15.23
CA MET A 312 5.10 8.94 14.09
C MET A 312 3.76 8.25 13.83
N PRO A 313 2.80 8.92 13.20
CA PRO A 313 1.60 8.27 12.70
C PRO A 313 1.94 7.23 11.63
N LEU A 314 1.26 6.08 11.70
CA LEU A 314 1.47 4.94 10.80
C LEU A 314 1.33 5.31 9.31
N GLY A 315 0.43 6.23 8.99
CA GLY A 315 0.22 6.70 7.63
C GLY A 315 1.39 7.48 7.03
N LEU A 316 2.39 7.89 7.84
CA LEU A 316 3.62 8.50 7.35
C LEU A 316 4.65 7.49 6.87
N LEU A 317 4.48 6.21 7.19
CA LEU A 317 5.45 5.18 6.86
C LEU A 317 5.83 5.16 5.37
N PRO A 318 4.88 5.21 4.40
CA PRO A 318 5.23 5.27 2.98
C PRO A 318 6.13 6.47 2.63
N TYR A 319 5.85 7.64 3.21
CA TYR A 319 6.64 8.84 2.96
C TYR A 319 8.05 8.75 3.55
N ILE A 320 8.17 8.27 4.78
CA ILE A 320 9.47 8.10 5.44
C ILE A 320 10.33 7.09 4.68
N GLN A 321 9.77 5.96 4.27
CA GLN A 321 10.50 4.96 3.50
C GLN A 321 10.89 5.48 2.10
N ALA A 322 10.03 6.24 1.44
CA ALA A 322 10.39 6.91 0.18
C ALA A 322 11.51 7.94 0.38
N LEU A 323 11.52 8.69 1.49
CA LEU A 323 12.58 9.64 1.81
C LEU A 323 13.91 8.92 2.10
N LEU A 324 13.88 7.83 2.86
CA LEU A 324 15.07 7.02 3.16
C LEU A 324 15.64 6.38 1.89
N LEU A 325 14.76 5.90 0.98
CA LEU A 325 15.18 5.40 -0.33
C LEU A 325 15.84 6.51 -1.16
N ALA A 326 15.25 7.71 -1.22
CA ALA A 326 15.83 8.84 -1.94
C ALA A 326 17.21 9.25 -1.37
N ARG A 327 17.40 9.17 -0.04
CA ARG A 327 18.69 9.42 0.60
C ARG A 327 19.73 8.35 0.27
N HIS A 328 19.34 7.09 0.24
CA HIS A 328 20.21 6.00 -0.18
C HIS A 328 20.65 6.18 -1.64
N LEU A 329 19.71 6.45 -2.55
CA LEU A 329 20.02 6.67 -3.98
C LEU A 329 20.92 7.90 -4.23
N ARG A 330 20.94 8.88 -3.33
CA ARG A 330 21.87 10.02 -3.39
C ARG A 330 23.25 9.75 -2.77
N GLY A 331 23.42 8.60 -2.12
CA GLY A 331 24.64 8.29 -1.36
C GLY A 331 24.69 8.94 0.03
N ASP A 332 23.59 9.47 0.56
CA ASP A 332 23.50 10.02 1.91
C ASP A 332 23.39 8.89 2.98
N LEU A 333 23.10 7.69 2.56
CA LEU A 333 23.04 6.46 3.38
C LEU A 333 23.73 5.33 2.62
N ASP A 334 24.60 4.59 3.31
CA ASP A 334 25.34 3.47 2.74
C ASP A 334 24.39 2.34 2.29
N GLU A 335 23.35 2.06 3.10
CA GLU A 335 22.33 1.07 2.77
C GLU A 335 20.92 1.63 2.99
N TYR A 336 19.94 1.06 2.27
CA TYR A 336 18.54 1.38 2.47
C TYR A 336 18.00 0.69 3.73
N PRO A 337 17.56 1.44 4.76
CA PRO A 337 17.04 0.87 5.99
C PRO A 337 15.59 0.42 5.81
N VAL A 338 15.42 -0.83 5.42
CA VAL A 338 14.11 -1.47 5.22
C VAL A 338 13.25 -1.42 6.49
N PHE A 339 11.95 -1.24 6.35
CA PHE A 339 11.04 -1.24 7.48
C PHE A 339 10.85 -2.65 8.05
N LEU A 340 11.19 -2.82 9.33
CA LEU A 340 10.98 -4.05 10.08
C LEU A 340 9.95 -3.81 11.19
N MET A 341 8.92 -4.65 11.22
CA MET A 341 7.92 -4.64 12.29
C MET A 341 8.54 -5.10 13.62
N VAL A 342 8.39 -4.32 14.66
CA VAL A 342 8.79 -4.65 16.04
C VAL A 342 7.61 -5.20 16.85
#